data_0f3b927db1f72fc17392405769e71b52
#
_entry.id   0f3b927db1f72fc17392405769e71b52
#
_cell.length_a   1.000
_cell.length_b   1.000
_cell.length_c   1.000
_cell.angle_alpha   90.00
_cell.angle_beta   90.00
_cell.angle_gamma   90.00
#
_symmetry.space_group_name_H-M   'P 1'
#
loop_
_entity.id
_entity.type
_entity.pdbx_description
1 polymer ?
#
loop_
_entity_poly.entity_id
_entity_poly.type
_entity_poly.pdbx_seq_one_letter_code
_entity_poly.pdbx_strand_id
1 'polypeptide(L)'
;DKFFKLYMQTKRRIVITGLGTINAVAHNIPDFVSALSAGVCGIGPLDLFETDGFRCQNGGQIKNFSPRNFISHHFSLKRMSRADMLSFAATLEALTDAGLYPLPQQLAEDAGVVIGGGSGGLREAESFYRDLLNKNGRHARFSKLSTVYCASSADRIASNLDLSGPKATFMTACSAGGTALGYARDLIQNGQAKMVIAGGVEPMCRITYAAFNALKSLDPGVCHPFDQNRAGLSLGEAAAIMILEPLEKALARGAKIHGEILGYGVTC
;
A
#
# COMPACT_ATOMS: atom_id res chain seq x y z
N ASP A 1 34.81 -15.55 -3.47
CA ASP A 1 34.86 -15.76 -2.04
C ASP A 1 33.97 -16.93 -1.63
N LYS A 2 34.57 -18.02 -1.13
CA LYS A 2 33.89 -19.29 -0.81
C LYS A 2 32.87 -19.13 0.33
N PHE A 3 33.15 -18.23 1.28
CA PHE A 3 32.26 -17.89 2.41
C PHE A 3 30.99 -17.18 1.93
N PHE A 4 31.09 -16.24 1.02
CA PHE A 4 29.94 -15.53 0.44
C PHE A 4 29.07 -16.47 -0.39
N LYS A 5 29.68 -17.38 -1.18
CA LYS A 5 28.92 -18.41 -1.93
C LYS A 5 28.22 -19.40 -0.99
N LEU A 6 28.86 -19.84 0.08
CA LEU A 6 28.27 -20.74 1.07
C LEU A 6 27.11 -20.07 1.84
N TYR A 7 27.28 -18.80 2.21
CA TYR A 7 26.27 -18.00 2.89
C TYR A 7 25.02 -17.77 1.99
N MET A 8 25.22 -17.57 0.69
CA MET A 8 24.13 -17.41 -0.27
C MET A 8 23.43 -18.74 -0.62
N GLN A 9 24.15 -19.87 -0.55
CA GLN A 9 23.56 -21.20 -0.82
C GLN A 9 22.67 -21.73 0.31
N THR A 10 22.76 -21.20 1.52
CA THR A 10 21.96 -21.64 2.67
C THR A 10 20.70 -20.81 2.92
N LYS A 11 20.55 -19.65 2.26
CA LYS A 11 19.37 -18.78 2.44
C LYS A 11 18.23 -19.18 1.51
N ARG A 12 17.02 -19.27 2.08
CA ARG A 12 15.78 -19.44 1.30
C ARG A 12 15.65 -18.32 0.28
N ARG A 13 15.39 -18.66 -0.96
CA ARG A 13 15.06 -17.73 -2.02
C ARG A 13 13.60 -17.32 -1.87
N ILE A 14 13.32 -16.03 -1.96
CA ILE A 14 11.99 -15.47 -1.74
C ILE A 14 11.48 -14.87 -3.05
N VAL A 15 10.34 -15.36 -3.50
CA VAL A 15 9.73 -14.99 -4.78
C VAL A 15 8.40 -14.25 -4.58
N ILE A 16 8.03 -13.47 -5.59
CA ILE A 16 6.76 -12.77 -5.69
C ILE A 16 5.85 -13.64 -6.54
N THR A 17 4.73 -14.07 -5.95
CA THR A 17 3.77 -14.96 -6.60
C THR A 17 2.43 -14.29 -6.91
N GLY A 18 2.19 -13.10 -6.37
CA GLY A 18 0.99 -12.32 -6.65
C GLY A 18 1.25 -10.83 -6.55
N LEU A 19 0.54 -10.09 -7.38
CA LEU A 19 0.59 -8.64 -7.48
C LEU A 19 -0.82 -8.05 -7.40
N GLY A 20 -0.95 -6.91 -6.72
CA GLY A 20 -2.20 -6.15 -6.69
C GLY A 20 -1.92 -4.67 -6.53
N THR A 21 -2.70 -3.83 -7.23
CA THR A 21 -2.55 -2.37 -7.16
C THR A 21 -3.87 -1.65 -7.35
N ILE A 22 -3.99 -0.51 -6.68
CA ILE A 22 -4.96 0.53 -6.99
C ILE A 22 -4.22 1.85 -6.96
N ASN A 23 -4.23 2.59 -8.05
CA ASN A 23 -3.49 3.82 -8.20
C ASN A 23 -4.23 4.83 -9.10
N ALA A 24 -3.62 5.99 -9.37
CA ALA A 24 -4.24 7.08 -10.11
C ALA A 24 -4.56 6.76 -11.58
N VAL A 25 -3.94 5.75 -12.17
CA VAL A 25 -4.14 5.37 -13.59
C VAL A 25 -4.84 4.03 -13.77
N ALA A 26 -4.93 3.21 -12.70
CA ALA A 26 -5.53 1.88 -12.80
C ALA A 26 -6.02 1.37 -11.45
N HIS A 27 -6.97 0.43 -11.49
CA HIS A 27 -7.51 -0.23 -10.32
C HIS A 27 -7.16 -1.73 -10.26
N ASN A 28 -6.24 -2.19 -11.10
CA ASN A 28 -5.72 -3.55 -11.15
C ASN A 28 -4.39 -3.58 -11.92
N ILE A 29 -3.66 -4.69 -11.85
CA ILE A 29 -2.35 -4.88 -12.51
C ILE A 29 -2.46 -4.86 -14.04
N PRO A 30 -3.41 -5.57 -14.71
CA PRO A 30 -3.53 -5.53 -16.16
C PRO A 30 -3.73 -4.12 -16.72
N ASP A 31 -4.65 -3.36 -16.13
CA ASP A 31 -4.92 -1.98 -16.55
C ASP A 31 -3.72 -1.06 -16.25
N PHE A 32 -3.01 -1.29 -15.13
CA PHE A 32 -1.80 -0.55 -14.79
C PHE A 32 -0.69 -0.75 -15.83
N VAL A 33 -0.43 -1.99 -16.23
CA VAL A 33 0.54 -2.31 -17.27
C VAL A 33 0.16 -1.68 -18.61
N SER A 34 -1.12 -1.73 -18.97
CA SER A 34 -1.65 -1.10 -20.19
C SER A 34 -1.49 0.42 -20.15
N ALA A 35 -1.86 1.07 -19.04
CA ALA A 35 -1.73 2.52 -18.87
C ALA A 35 -0.26 2.98 -18.94
N LEU A 36 0.66 2.26 -18.29
CA LEU A 36 2.10 2.55 -18.38
C LEU A 36 2.62 2.41 -19.81
N SER A 37 2.24 1.35 -20.51
CA SER A 37 2.66 1.11 -21.90
C SER A 37 2.13 2.19 -22.85
N ALA A 38 0.96 2.75 -22.55
CA ALA A 38 0.36 3.85 -23.31
C ALA A 38 0.85 5.25 -22.88
N GLY A 39 1.73 5.36 -21.87
CA GLY A 39 2.20 6.63 -21.35
C GLY A 39 1.14 7.48 -20.65
N VAL A 40 0.11 6.85 -20.07
CA VAL A 40 -0.97 7.57 -19.38
C VAL A 40 -0.45 8.25 -18.12
N CYS A 41 -0.70 9.56 -18.01
CA CYS A 41 -0.40 10.33 -16.81
C CYS A 41 -1.64 10.42 -15.91
N GLY A 42 -1.51 9.99 -14.65
CA GLY A 42 -2.58 10.05 -13.65
C GLY A 42 -2.61 11.35 -12.83
N ILE A 43 -1.72 12.31 -13.11
CA ILE A 43 -1.66 13.59 -12.41
C ILE A 43 -2.65 14.57 -13.05
N GLY A 44 -3.52 15.15 -12.24
CA GLY A 44 -4.51 16.11 -12.69
C GLY A 44 -5.16 16.84 -11.51
N PRO A 45 -6.19 17.67 -11.77
CA PRO A 45 -6.87 18.42 -10.72
C PRO A 45 -7.44 17.51 -9.62
N LEU A 46 -7.20 17.90 -8.36
CA LEU A 46 -7.72 17.24 -7.18
C LEU A 46 -9.16 17.67 -6.91
N ASP A 47 -10.01 16.70 -6.52
CA ASP A 47 -11.39 16.93 -6.10
C ASP A 47 -11.73 16.25 -4.75
N LEU A 48 -10.76 15.58 -4.13
CA LEU A 48 -10.93 14.91 -2.85
C LEU A 48 -11.12 15.86 -1.67
N PHE A 49 -10.63 17.09 -1.79
CA PHE A 49 -10.71 18.17 -0.81
C PHE A 49 -10.49 19.53 -1.47
N GLU A 50 -10.90 20.60 -0.79
CA GLU A 50 -10.70 21.98 -1.24
C GLU A 50 -9.21 22.31 -1.36
N THR A 51 -8.80 22.77 -2.54
CA THR A 51 -7.41 23.14 -2.85
C THR A 51 -7.24 24.67 -3.05
N ASP A 52 -8.30 25.43 -2.85
CA ASP A 52 -8.26 26.88 -2.98
C ASP A 52 -7.18 27.52 -2.10
N GLY A 53 -6.42 28.43 -2.68
CA GLY A 53 -5.29 29.08 -2.02
C GLY A 53 -3.98 28.25 -2.00
N PHE A 54 -3.97 27.02 -2.47
CA PHE A 54 -2.74 26.26 -2.66
C PHE A 54 -2.04 26.62 -3.98
N ARG A 55 -0.70 26.68 -3.95
CA ARG A 55 0.11 26.91 -5.13
C ARG A 55 -0.04 25.80 -6.17
N CYS A 56 -0.04 24.55 -5.71
CA CYS A 56 -0.32 23.37 -6.52
C CYS A 56 -1.72 22.86 -6.19
N GLN A 57 -2.48 22.47 -7.22
CA GLN A 57 -3.83 21.94 -7.09
C GLN A 57 -3.97 20.58 -7.81
N ASN A 58 -2.86 20.04 -8.31
CA ASN A 58 -2.80 18.78 -9.05
C ASN A 58 -2.22 17.66 -8.19
N GLY A 59 -2.63 16.42 -8.50
CA GLY A 59 -2.08 15.22 -7.86
C GLY A 59 -2.56 13.94 -8.55
N GLY A 60 -1.91 12.84 -8.22
CA GLY A 60 -2.29 11.50 -8.68
C GLY A 60 -3.41 10.91 -7.81
N GLN A 61 -4.63 11.40 -7.96
CA GLN A 61 -5.80 10.93 -7.23
C GLN A 61 -6.39 9.67 -7.86
N ILE A 62 -6.77 8.70 -7.05
CA ILE A 62 -7.57 7.54 -7.49
C ILE A 62 -9.01 7.99 -7.69
N LYS A 63 -9.44 8.11 -8.95
CA LYS A 63 -10.80 8.52 -9.32
C LYS A 63 -11.74 7.31 -9.41
N ASN A 64 -13.04 7.52 -9.19
CA ASN A 64 -14.09 6.51 -9.32
C ASN A 64 -13.88 5.22 -8.48
N PHE A 65 -13.13 5.32 -7.38
CA PHE A 65 -12.95 4.19 -6.49
C PHE A 65 -14.20 3.93 -5.65
N SER A 66 -14.91 2.86 -5.96
CA SER A 66 -15.97 2.30 -5.13
C SER A 66 -15.45 1.01 -4.48
N PRO A 67 -15.26 0.95 -3.16
CA PRO A 67 -14.67 -0.24 -2.51
C PRO A 67 -15.44 -1.53 -2.81
N ARG A 68 -16.77 -1.45 -3.00
CA ARG A 68 -17.62 -2.61 -3.25
C ARG A 68 -17.43 -3.26 -4.63
N ASN A 69 -16.77 -2.57 -5.54
CA ASN A 69 -16.38 -3.17 -6.82
C ASN A 69 -15.20 -4.16 -6.68
N PHE A 70 -14.45 -4.06 -5.57
CA PHE A 70 -13.22 -4.83 -5.32
C PHE A 70 -13.33 -5.72 -4.08
N ILE A 71 -14.14 -5.31 -3.10
CA ILE A 71 -14.26 -5.97 -1.80
C ILE A 71 -15.68 -6.54 -1.69
N SER A 72 -15.78 -7.85 -1.66
CA SER A 72 -17.04 -8.58 -1.55
C SER A 72 -17.86 -8.18 -0.31
N HIS A 73 -19.19 -8.37 -0.38
CA HIS A 73 -20.13 -7.98 0.67
C HIS A 73 -19.97 -8.75 1.99
N HIS A 74 -19.35 -9.92 2.00
CA HIS A 74 -19.10 -10.65 3.24
C HIS A 74 -18.04 -9.98 4.12
N PHE A 75 -17.18 -9.12 3.55
CA PHE A 75 -16.25 -8.30 4.32
C PHE A 75 -16.91 -7.00 4.80
N SER A 76 -16.74 -6.67 6.08
CA SER A 76 -17.26 -5.43 6.64
C SER A 76 -16.34 -4.25 6.31
N LEU A 77 -16.88 -3.25 5.61
CA LEU A 77 -16.21 -1.96 5.40
C LEU A 77 -16.38 -0.99 6.57
N LYS A 78 -17.15 -1.39 7.58
CA LYS A 78 -17.40 -0.54 8.75
C LYS A 78 -16.08 -0.26 9.47
N ARG A 79 -15.84 1.01 9.76
CA ARG A 79 -14.59 1.48 10.41
C ARG A 79 -13.31 1.16 9.62
N MET A 80 -13.39 1.12 8.30
CA MET A 80 -12.22 1.14 7.42
C MET A 80 -11.96 2.56 6.94
N SER A 81 -10.70 2.99 7.02
CA SER A 81 -10.23 4.22 6.38
C SER A 81 -10.08 4.01 4.86
N ARG A 82 -9.84 5.12 4.13
CA ARG A 82 -9.50 5.01 2.71
C ARG A 82 -8.25 4.17 2.50
N ALA A 83 -7.22 4.33 3.34
CA ALA A 83 -6.01 3.49 3.29
C ALA A 83 -6.34 2.01 3.47
N ASP A 84 -7.17 1.68 4.46
CA ASP A 84 -7.58 0.30 4.72
C ASP A 84 -8.31 -0.31 3.52
N MET A 85 -9.22 0.44 2.91
CA MET A 85 -10.00 -0.03 1.75
C MET A 85 -9.12 -0.22 0.51
N LEU A 86 -8.18 0.70 0.25
CA LEU A 86 -7.24 0.60 -0.87
C LEU A 86 -6.29 -0.59 -0.69
N SER A 87 -5.67 -0.72 0.49
CA SER A 87 -4.73 -1.82 0.78
C SER A 87 -5.43 -3.17 0.76
N PHE A 88 -6.65 -3.27 1.29
CA PHE A 88 -7.40 -4.52 1.32
C PHE A 88 -7.87 -4.94 -0.09
N ALA A 89 -8.33 -3.99 -0.91
CA ALA A 89 -8.70 -4.27 -2.30
C ALA A 89 -7.48 -4.76 -3.11
N ALA A 90 -6.33 -4.09 -3.01
CA ALA A 90 -5.09 -4.55 -3.65
C ALA A 90 -4.61 -5.91 -3.11
N THR A 91 -4.86 -6.20 -1.81
CA THR A 91 -4.55 -7.52 -1.21
C THR A 91 -5.38 -8.63 -1.84
N LEU A 92 -6.68 -8.41 -2.03
CA LEU A 92 -7.56 -9.41 -2.65
C LEU A 92 -7.15 -9.70 -4.10
N GLU A 93 -6.76 -8.67 -4.86
CA GLU A 93 -6.19 -8.85 -6.20
C GLU A 93 -4.90 -9.66 -6.15
N ALA A 94 -3.96 -9.30 -5.27
CA ALA A 94 -2.67 -9.99 -5.15
C ALA A 94 -2.84 -11.48 -4.76
N LEU A 95 -3.77 -11.80 -3.86
CA LEU A 95 -4.10 -13.18 -3.50
C LEU A 95 -4.75 -13.94 -4.66
N THR A 96 -5.58 -13.27 -5.45
CA THR A 96 -6.21 -13.84 -6.64
C THR A 96 -5.16 -14.15 -7.71
N ASP A 97 -4.26 -13.21 -8.00
CA ASP A 97 -3.16 -13.41 -8.95
C ASP A 97 -2.20 -14.53 -8.50
N ALA A 98 -1.98 -14.65 -7.18
CA ALA A 98 -1.21 -15.76 -6.60
C ALA A 98 -1.91 -17.13 -6.67
N GLY A 99 -3.20 -17.18 -7.03
CA GLY A 99 -4.00 -18.42 -6.94
C GLY A 99 -4.26 -18.86 -5.50
N LEU A 100 -4.29 -17.92 -4.54
CA LEU A 100 -4.47 -18.14 -3.10
C LEU A 100 -5.76 -17.52 -2.55
N TYR A 101 -6.68 -17.11 -3.40
CA TYR A 101 -7.98 -16.62 -2.95
C TYR A 101 -9.10 -17.60 -3.34
N PRO A 102 -9.96 -18.07 -2.40
CA PRO A 102 -9.90 -17.82 -0.95
C PRO A 102 -8.66 -18.43 -0.29
N LEU A 103 -8.13 -17.73 0.73
CA LEU A 103 -6.90 -18.15 1.40
C LEU A 103 -7.13 -19.43 2.21
N PRO A 104 -6.33 -20.51 1.99
CA PRO A 104 -6.43 -21.72 2.79
C PRO A 104 -6.12 -21.46 4.27
N GLN A 105 -6.96 -21.97 5.18
CA GLN A 105 -6.84 -21.73 6.61
C GLN A 105 -5.45 -22.11 7.16
N GLN A 106 -4.91 -23.26 6.76
CA GLN A 106 -3.59 -23.70 7.19
C GLN A 106 -2.46 -22.74 6.77
N LEU A 107 -2.65 -21.99 5.68
CA LEU A 107 -1.69 -20.97 5.26
C LEU A 107 -1.91 -19.66 6.03
N ALA A 108 -3.16 -19.32 6.34
CA ALA A 108 -3.51 -18.13 7.10
C ALA A 108 -2.88 -18.13 8.52
N GLU A 109 -2.77 -19.28 9.15
CA GLU A 109 -2.17 -19.43 10.49
C GLU A 109 -0.69 -18.98 10.53
N ASP A 110 0.06 -19.18 9.44
CA ASP A 110 1.48 -18.85 9.31
C ASP A 110 1.74 -17.67 8.35
N ALA A 111 0.68 -17.04 7.84
CA ALA A 111 0.80 -15.91 6.92
C ALA A 111 0.97 -14.60 7.67
N GLY A 112 2.02 -13.86 7.33
CA GLY A 112 2.30 -12.53 7.87
C GLY A 112 1.72 -11.40 7.02
N VAL A 113 1.62 -10.20 7.63
CA VAL A 113 1.26 -8.95 6.96
C VAL A 113 2.25 -7.85 7.31
N VAL A 114 2.84 -7.23 6.29
CA VAL A 114 3.80 -6.14 6.49
C VAL A 114 3.47 -4.98 5.54
N ILE A 115 2.99 -3.87 6.10
CA ILE A 115 2.53 -2.71 5.31
C ILE A 115 3.38 -1.48 5.62
N GLY A 116 3.83 -0.79 4.58
CA GLY A 116 4.45 0.53 4.66
C GLY A 116 3.47 1.65 4.35
N GLY A 117 3.56 2.77 5.05
CA GLY A 117 2.74 3.95 4.78
C GLY A 117 3.00 5.09 5.77
N GLY A 118 2.56 6.28 5.44
CA GLY A 118 2.81 7.49 6.23
C GLY A 118 1.56 8.14 6.82
N SER A 119 0.45 8.14 6.11
CA SER A 119 -0.75 8.89 6.50
C SER A 119 -1.83 8.04 7.18
N GLY A 120 -1.90 6.75 6.93
CA GLY A 120 -2.93 5.87 7.51
C GLY A 120 -4.34 6.43 7.34
N GLY A 121 -5.12 6.50 8.43
CA GLY A 121 -6.47 7.07 8.46
C GLY A 121 -6.51 8.59 8.74
N LEU A 122 -5.48 9.35 8.39
CA LEU A 122 -5.41 10.79 8.67
C LEU A 122 -6.55 11.56 7.99
N ARG A 123 -7.00 11.15 6.80
CA ARG A 123 -8.15 11.74 6.12
C ARG A 123 -9.45 11.62 6.95
N GLU A 124 -9.66 10.49 7.59
CA GLU A 124 -10.80 10.26 8.48
C GLU A 124 -10.70 11.13 9.73
N ALA A 125 -9.49 11.32 10.27
CA ALA A 125 -9.24 12.24 11.37
C ALA A 125 -9.51 13.70 10.98
N GLU A 126 -9.09 14.16 9.80
CA GLU A 126 -9.43 15.47 9.25
C GLU A 126 -10.95 15.67 9.16
N SER A 127 -11.65 14.66 8.66
CA SER A 127 -13.12 14.68 8.58
C SER A 127 -13.78 14.75 9.96
N PHE A 128 -13.26 13.99 10.93
CA PHE A 128 -13.72 14.06 12.32
C PHE A 128 -13.51 15.47 12.91
N TYR A 129 -12.32 16.03 12.75
CA TYR A 129 -11.96 17.33 13.32
C TYR A 129 -12.78 18.46 12.69
N ARG A 130 -12.99 18.42 11.39
CA ARG A 130 -13.88 19.35 10.69
C ARG A 130 -15.32 19.30 11.20
N ASP A 131 -15.86 18.08 11.41
CA ASP A 131 -17.20 17.91 11.96
C ASP A 131 -17.30 18.42 13.40
N LEU A 132 -16.22 18.24 14.19
CA LEU A 132 -16.13 18.73 15.57
C LEU A 132 -16.20 20.26 15.62
N LEU A 133 -15.44 20.96 14.77
CA LEU A 133 -15.39 22.42 14.73
C LEU A 133 -16.68 23.03 14.17
N ASN A 134 -17.16 22.53 13.04
CA ASN A 134 -18.25 23.18 12.29
C ASN A 134 -19.65 22.94 12.88
N LYS A 135 -19.84 21.89 13.69
CA LYS A 135 -21.17 21.47 14.16
C LYS A 135 -21.28 21.38 15.67
N ASN A 136 -20.46 22.15 16.40
CA ASN A 136 -20.41 22.14 17.87
C ASN A 136 -20.33 20.72 18.45
N GLY A 137 -19.61 19.81 17.77
CA GLY A 137 -19.36 18.43 18.20
C GLY A 137 -20.54 17.46 18.01
N ARG A 138 -21.76 17.92 17.67
CA ARG A 138 -22.97 17.09 17.63
C ARG A 138 -22.94 15.96 16.59
N HIS A 139 -22.10 16.05 15.58
CA HIS A 139 -21.98 15.08 14.49
C HIS A 139 -20.60 14.44 14.36
N ALA A 140 -19.66 14.80 15.23
CA ALA A 140 -18.32 14.23 15.23
C ALA A 140 -18.37 12.76 15.72
N ARG A 141 -18.02 11.83 14.84
CA ARG A 141 -18.06 10.39 15.15
C ARG A 141 -16.67 9.91 15.54
N PHE A 142 -16.44 9.61 16.82
CA PHE A 142 -15.18 9.06 17.33
C PHE A 142 -14.73 7.79 16.61
N SER A 143 -15.65 7.03 16.01
CA SER A 143 -15.30 5.86 15.21
C SER A 143 -14.40 6.16 13.99
N LYS A 144 -14.35 7.42 13.52
CA LYS A 144 -13.41 7.84 12.47
C LYS A 144 -11.96 7.84 12.95
N LEU A 145 -11.74 7.99 14.26
CA LEU A 145 -10.39 7.97 14.85
C LEU A 145 -9.85 6.55 15.07
N SER A 146 -10.70 5.52 14.98
CA SER A 146 -10.27 4.13 15.22
C SER A 146 -9.27 3.60 14.18
N THR A 147 -9.11 4.27 13.06
CA THR A 147 -8.25 3.88 11.93
C THR A 147 -7.17 4.91 11.60
N VAL A 148 -6.90 5.84 12.53
CA VAL A 148 -5.92 6.93 12.33
C VAL A 148 -4.50 6.39 12.18
N TYR A 149 -4.18 5.34 12.93
CA TYR A 149 -2.83 4.76 12.90
C TYR A 149 -2.55 4.04 11.58
N CYS A 150 -1.34 4.18 11.04
CA CYS A 150 -0.89 3.46 9.85
C CYS A 150 -0.98 1.94 10.00
N ALA A 151 -0.89 1.42 11.22
CA ALA A 151 -1.07 0.02 11.55
C ALA A 151 -2.48 -0.52 11.20
N SER A 152 -3.50 0.35 11.08
CA SER A 152 -4.86 -0.07 10.75
C SER A 152 -4.94 -0.91 9.49
N SER A 153 -4.20 -0.56 8.43
CA SER A 153 -4.23 -1.32 7.18
C SER A 153 -3.75 -2.76 7.36
N ALA A 154 -2.64 -2.97 8.07
CA ALA A 154 -2.16 -4.32 8.39
C ALA A 154 -3.15 -5.07 9.30
N ASP A 155 -3.74 -4.38 10.29
CA ASP A 155 -4.75 -4.94 11.19
C ASP A 155 -6.01 -5.38 10.44
N ARG A 156 -6.50 -4.57 9.49
CA ARG A 156 -7.68 -4.88 8.69
C ARG A 156 -7.45 -6.05 7.74
N ILE A 157 -6.29 -6.10 7.09
CA ILE A 157 -5.91 -7.23 6.25
C ILE A 157 -5.89 -8.51 7.11
N ALA A 158 -5.15 -8.49 8.22
CA ALA A 158 -5.03 -9.66 9.09
C ALA A 158 -6.39 -10.13 9.63
N SER A 159 -7.21 -9.22 10.16
CA SER A 159 -8.49 -9.58 10.77
C SER A 159 -9.56 -10.05 9.78
N ASN A 160 -9.56 -9.54 8.54
CA ASN A 160 -10.53 -9.97 7.53
C ASN A 160 -10.15 -11.28 6.82
N LEU A 161 -8.87 -11.66 6.88
CA LEU A 161 -8.35 -12.90 6.28
C LEU A 161 -7.96 -13.93 7.33
N ASP A 162 -8.29 -13.68 8.61
CA ASP A 162 -7.99 -14.57 9.77
C ASP A 162 -6.51 -14.96 9.86
N LEU A 163 -5.61 -14.00 9.57
CA LEU A 163 -4.16 -14.24 9.61
C LEU A 163 -3.64 -14.19 11.04
N SER A 164 -2.85 -15.19 11.42
CA SER A 164 -2.25 -15.32 12.75
C SER A 164 -0.73 -15.17 12.78
N GLY A 165 -0.08 -15.05 11.62
CA GLY A 165 1.35 -14.84 11.51
C GLY A 165 1.83 -13.43 11.91
N PRO A 166 3.11 -13.15 11.76
CA PRO A 166 3.72 -11.86 12.13
C PRO A 166 3.06 -10.68 11.43
N LYS A 167 2.85 -9.60 12.17
CA LYS A 167 2.26 -8.36 11.67
C LYS A 167 3.14 -7.17 12.00
N ALA A 168 3.45 -6.34 11.01
CA ALA A 168 4.26 -5.14 11.20
C ALA A 168 3.80 -3.99 10.28
N THR A 169 4.09 -2.77 10.72
CA THR A 169 3.87 -1.55 9.92
C THR A 169 5.11 -0.69 9.97
N PHE A 170 5.55 -0.23 8.80
CA PHE A 170 6.69 0.67 8.66
C PHE A 170 6.23 2.07 8.30
N MET A 171 6.76 3.07 9.03
CA MET A 171 6.51 4.49 8.82
C MET A 171 7.83 5.23 8.53
N THR A 172 8.58 4.72 7.56
CA THR A 172 9.87 5.30 7.15
C THR A 172 9.71 6.25 5.96
N ALA A 173 8.62 7.03 5.97
CA ALA A 173 8.28 8.00 4.91
C ALA A 173 8.30 7.35 3.51
N CYS A 174 8.99 7.96 2.55
CA CYS A 174 9.02 7.52 1.15
C CYS A 174 9.60 6.10 0.95
N SER A 175 10.38 5.59 1.89
CA SER A 175 10.97 4.25 1.84
C SER A 175 10.10 3.17 2.48
N ALA A 176 8.96 3.52 3.09
CA ALA A 176 8.16 2.61 3.91
C ALA A 176 7.75 1.31 3.18
N GLY A 177 7.29 1.42 1.93
CA GLY A 177 6.93 0.25 1.12
C GLY A 177 8.12 -0.66 0.82
N GLY A 178 9.27 -0.10 0.45
CA GLY A 178 10.50 -0.87 0.24
C GLY A 178 11.02 -1.54 1.50
N THR A 179 10.98 -0.83 2.64
CA THR A 179 11.34 -1.38 3.96
C THR A 179 10.40 -2.52 4.36
N ALA A 180 9.09 -2.38 4.10
CA ALA A 180 8.11 -3.43 4.35
C ALA A 180 8.41 -4.71 3.56
N LEU A 181 8.75 -4.60 2.27
CA LEU A 181 9.14 -5.74 1.42
C LEU A 181 10.42 -6.41 1.92
N GLY A 182 11.43 -5.60 2.30
CA GLY A 182 12.69 -6.11 2.84
C GLY A 182 12.48 -6.90 4.14
N TYR A 183 11.72 -6.34 5.08
CA TYR A 183 11.40 -7.02 6.33
C TYR A 183 10.55 -8.28 6.13
N ALA A 184 9.57 -8.23 5.22
CA ALA A 184 8.76 -9.40 4.87
C ALA A 184 9.62 -10.56 4.33
N ARG A 185 10.60 -10.24 3.48
CA ARG A 185 11.61 -11.22 3.03
C ARG A 185 12.34 -11.85 4.21
N ASP A 186 12.80 -11.04 5.17
CA ASP A 186 13.54 -11.55 6.33
C ASP A 186 12.68 -12.44 7.24
N LEU A 187 11.40 -12.11 7.43
CA LEU A 187 10.46 -12.99 8.15
C LEU A 187 10.39 -14.39 7.54
N ILE A 188 10.30 -14.47 6.21
CA ILE A 188 10.24 -15.77 5.51
C ILE A 188 11.60 -16.48 5.56
N GLN A 189 12.71 -15.75 5.34
CA GLN A 189 14.06 -16.33 5.40
C GLN A 189 14.38 -16.94 6.75
N ASN A 190 13.94 -16.27 7.83
CA ASN A 190 14.16 -16.71 9.19
C ASN A 190 13.13 -17.76 9.67
N GLY A 191 12.19 -18.18 8.80
CA GLY A 191 11.18 -19.18 9.12
C GLY A 191 10.07 -18.70 10.07
N GLN A 192 9.93 -17.37 10.25
CA GLN A 192 8.92 -16.75 11.10
C GLN A 192 7.55 -16.65 10.41
N ALA A 193 7.52 -16.76 9.08
CA ALA A 193 6.30 -16.83 8.27
C ALA A 193 6.49 -17.78 7.10
N LYS A 194 5.41 -18.43 6.66
CA LYS A 194 5.39 -19.28 5.45
C LYS A 194 5.06 -18.50 4.19
N MET A 195 4.35 -17.39 4.34
CA MET A 195 3.95 -16.45 3.31
C MET A 195 3.83 -15.08 3.96
N VAL A 196 4.07 -14.00 3.22
CA VAL A 196 3.81 -12.64 3.71
C VAL A 196 3.10 -11.82 2.64
N ILE A 197 2.02 -11.18 3.05
CA ILE A 197 1.35 -10.10 2.31
C ILE A 197 2.10 -8.83 2.61
N ALA A 198 2.81 -8.26 1.65
CA ALA A 198 3.69 -7.12 1.88
C ALA A 198 3.53 -6.03 0.82
N GLY A 199 3.73 -4.80 1.20
CA GLY A 199 3.68 -3.67 0.28
C GLY A 199 3.48 -2.35 0.97
N GLY A 200 2.84 -1.41 0.29
CA GLY A 200 2.58 -0.09 0.84
C GLY A 200 1.23 0.48 0.43
N VAL A 201 0.76 1.43 1.23
CA VAL A 201 -0.44 2.21 0.93
C VAL A 201 -0.27 3.64 1.40
N GLU A 202 -0.65 4.58 0.54
CA GLU A 202 -0.72 5.99 0.88
C GLU A 202 -2.01 6.60 0.33
N PRO A 203 -2.95 7.04 1.20
CA PRO A 203 -4.13 7.77 0.77
C PRO A 203 -3.80 9.25 0.63
N MET A 204 -4.45 9.94 -0.29
CA MET A 204 -4.37 11.40 -0.38
C MET A 204 -5.16 12.03 0.77
N CYS A 205 -4.52 12.89 1.56
CA CYS A 205 -5.17 13.69 2.59
C CYS A 205 -4.74 15.17 2.53
N ARG A 206 -5.63 16.05 2.98
CA ARG A 206 -5.44 17.50 2.83
C ARG A 206 -4.26 18.03 3.64
N ILE A 207 -4.06 17.52 4.87
CA ILE A 207 -2.98 17.98 5.75
C ILE A 207 -1.60 17.68 5.17
N THR A 208 -1.39 16.46 4.67
CA THR A 208 -0.13 16.08 4.00
C THR A 208 0.08 16.94 2.75
N TYR A 209 -0.98 17.11 1.94
CA TYR A 209 -0.92 17.93 0.73
C TYR A 209 -0.61 19.40 1.05
N ALA A 210 -1.26 19.98 2.08
CA ALA A 210 -1.00 21.34 2.54
C ALA A 210 0.45 21.51 3.04
N ALA A 211 0.98 20.55 3.76
CA ALA A 211 2.36 20.58 4.24
C ALA A 211 3.37 20.65 3.08
N PHE A 212 3.21 19.81 2.05
CA PHE A 212 4.06 19.85 0.86
C PHE A 212 3.90 21.14 0.05
N ASN A 213 2.70 21.71 -0.02
CA ASN A 213 2.47 23.03 -0.60
C ASN A 213 3.20 24.14 0.18
N ALA A 214 3.12 24.12 1.52
CA ALA A 214 3.79 25.08 2.39
C ALA A 214 5.32 25.03 2.24
N LEU A 215 5.88 23.84 2.06
CA LEU A 215 7.30 23.64 1.77
C LEU A 215 7.70 24.06 0.35
N LYS A 216 6.75 24.44 -0.51
CA LYS A 216 6.97 24.78 -1.93
C LYS A 216 7.65 23.66 -2.73
N SER A 217 7.51 22.42 -2.31
CA SER A 217 8.13 21.25 -2.95
C SER A 217 7.28 20.62 -4.05
N LEU A 218 6.01 21.06 -4.21
CA LEU A 218 5.13 20.59 -5.27
C LEU A 218 5.31 21.39 -6.56
N ASP A 219 5.30 20.66 -7.70
CA ASP A 219 5.20 21.26 -9.02
C ASP A 219 3.77 21.79 -9.24
N PRO A 220 3.57 23.05 -9.65
CA PRO A 220 2.23 23.56 -9.95
C PRO A 220 1.56 22.88 -11.16
N GLY A 221 2.36 22.32 -12.05
CA GLY A 221 1.91 21.52 -13.19
C GLY A 221 2.00 20.00 -12.92
N VAL A 222 2.64 19.29 -13.84
CA VAL A 222 2.98 17.87 -13.74
C VAL A 222 4.46 17.75 -13.46
N CYS A 223 4.87 16.95 -12.51
CA CYS A 223 6.28 16.74 -12.20
C CYS A 223 7.03 16.11 -13.39
N HIS A 224 8.29 16.54 -13.57
CA HIS A 224 9.19 16.06 -14.61
C HIS A 224 10.43 15.45 -13.96
N PRO A 225 10.39 14.19 -13.53
CA PRO A 225 11.53 13.55 -12.87
C PRO A 225 12.77 13.57 -13.74
N PHE A 226 13.91 13.91 -13.12
CA PHE A 226 15.23 14.00 -13.74
C PHE A 226 15.43 15.13 -14.77
N ASP A 227 14.39 15.90 -15.12
CA ASP A 227 14.51 17.07 -15.99
C ASP A 227 15.31 18.19 -15.30
N GLN A 228 16.13 18.91 -16.09
CA GLN A 228 16.89 20.05 -15.53
C GLN A 228 15.99 21.22 -15.13
N ASN A 229 14.80 21.35 -15.74
CA ASN A 229 13.82 22.43 -15.48
C ASN A 229 12.72 21.96 -14.50
N ARG A 230 12.89 20.83 -13.79
CA ARG A 230 11.90 20.35 -12.83
C ARG A 230 11.58 21.41 -11.77
N ALA A 231 10.29 21.61 -11.47
CA ALA A 231 9.82 22.63 -10.54
C ALA A 231 9.29 22.04 -9.20
N GLY A 232 9.38 20.72 -9.03
CA GLY A 232 8.93 20.04 -7.83
C GLY A 232 8.47 18.61 -8.11
N LEU A 233 7.74 18.05 -7.15
CA LEU A 233 7.14 16.71 -7.24
C LEU A 233 5.61 16.80 -7.34
N SER A 234 4.96 15.70 -7.69
CA SER A 234 3.50 15.56 -7.59
C SER A 234 3.17 14.48 -6.57
N LEU A 235 2.27 14.78 -5.63
CA LEU A 235 1.76 13.78 -4.70
C LEU A 235 0.74 12.87 -5.39
N GLY A 236 0.73 11.61 -5.02
CA GLY A 236 -0.23 10.62 -5.47
C GLY A 236 -0.74 9.75 -4.34
N GLU A 237 -1.86 9.08 -4.57
CA GLU A 237 -2.35 8.01 -3.71
C GLU A 237 -2.28 6.67 -4.45
N ALA A 238 -1.92 5.62 -3.72
CA ALA A 238 -1.88 4.26 -4.24
C ALA A 238 -1.89 3.23 -3.11
N ALA A 239 -2.26 2.01 -3.48
CA ALA A 239 -1.89 0.79 -2.77
C ALA A 239 -1.19 -0.15 -3.75
N ALA A 240 -0.10 -0.77 -3.32
CA ALA A 240 0.61 -1.81 -4.07
C ALA A 240 1.00 -2.92 -3.10
N ILE A 241 0.52 -4.12 -3.39
CA ILE A 241 0.68 -5.30 -2.52
C ILE A 241 1.28 -6.44 -3.32
N MET A 242 2.18 -7.18 -2.69
CA MET A 242 2.84 -8.36 -3.23
C MET A 242 2.63 -9.56 -2.28
N ILE A 243 2.45 -10.73 -2.85
CA ILE A 243 2.50 -12.00 -2.11
C ILE A 243 3.90 -12.56 -2.22
N LEU A 244 4.54 -12.74 -1.07
CA LEU A 244 5.90 -13.28 -0.97
C LEU A 244 5.86 -14.68 -0.41
N GLU A 245 6.59 -15.60 -1.07
CA GLU A 245 6.69 -17.02 -0.67
C GLU A 245 8.12 -17.53 -0.83
N PRO A 246 8.53 -18.60 -0.10
CA PRO A 246 9.74 -19.34 -0.42
C PRO A 246 9.63 -19.97 -1.82
N LEU A 247 10.69 -19.89 -2.62
CA LEU A 247 10.73 -20.43 -3.98
C LEU A 247 10.30 -21.90 -4.03
N GLU A 248 10.77 -22.72 -3.09
CA GLU A 248 10.45 -24.15 -3.03
C GLU A 248 8.94 -24.41 -2.82
N LYS A 249 8.26 -23.54 -2.07
CA LYS A 249 6.81 -23.63 -1.84
C LYS A 249 6.02 -23.16 -3.06
N ALA A 250 6.45 -22.07 -3.67
CA ALA A 250 5.86 -21.55 -4.91
C ALA A 250 5.93 -22.59 -6.04
N LEU A 251 7.10 -23.20 -6.24
CA LEU A 251 7.28 -24.28 -7.24
C LEU A 251 6.43 -25.52 -6.94
N ALA A 252 6.39 -25.94 -5.68
CA ALA A 252 5.64 -27.15 -5.28
C ALA A 252 4.13 -27.04 -5.53
N ARG A 253 3.57 -25.82 -5.50
CA ARG A 253 2.15 -25.57 -5.83
C ARG A 253 1.90 -25.10 -7.27
N GLY A 254 2.95 -25.04 -8.11
CA GLY A 254 2.84 -24.57 -9.49
C GLY A 254 2.51 -23.09 -9.63
N ALA A 255 2.94 -22.25 -8.66
CA ALA A 255 2.67 -20.83 -8.68
C ALA A 255 3.33 -20.13 -9.86
N LYS A 256 2.66 -19.12 -10.41
CA LYS A 256 3.30 -18.13 -11.28
C LYS A 256 4.31 -17.33 -10.45
N ILE A 257 5.50 -17.14 -10.96
CA ILE A 257 6.55 -16.35 -10.32
C ILE A 257 6.77 -15.10 -11.14
N HIS A 258 6.50 -13.93 -10.54
CA HIS A 258 6.71 -12.62 -11.17
C HIS A 258 8.15 -12.14 -11.04
N GLY A 259 8.85 -12.54 -9.99
CA GLY A 259 10.22 -12.14 -9.72
C GLY A 259 10.73 -12.67 -8.40
N GLU A 260 11.97 -12.35 -8.06
CA GLU A 260 12.63 -12.72 -6.82
C GLU A 260 13.17 -11.49 -6.09
N ILE A 261 13.01 -11.43 -4.77
CA ILE A 261 13.62 -10.39 -3.94
C ILE A 261 15.02 -10.82 -3.55
N LEU A 262 16.00 -10.32 -4.28
CA LEU A 262 17.41 -10.68 -4.09
C LEU A 262 18.00 -10.12 -2.81
N GLY A 263 17.59 -8.91 -2.43
CA GLY A 263 18.09 -8.24 -1.24
C GLY A 263 17.48 -6.86 -1.03
N TYR A 264 17.78 -6.26 0.11
CA TYR A 264 17.50 -4.85 0.39
C TYR A 264 18.57 -4.29 1.34
N GLY A 265 18.67 -2.98 1.39
CA GLY A 265 19.53 -2.27 2.32
C GLY A 265 18.82 -1.04 2.87
N VAL A 266 19.11 -0.71 4.13
CA VAL A 266 18.65 0.51 4.80
C VAL A 266 19.88 1.29 5.22
N THR A 267 19.92 2.58 4.86
CA THR A 267 21.01 3.50 5.22
C THR A 267 20.44 4.77 5.83
N CYS A 268 21.21 5.42 6.68
CA CYS A 268 20.94 6.75 7.23
C CYS A 268 21.81 7.80 6.56
#